data_7e6eafbbd85bc2148f2d8ed530335d56
#
_entry.id   7e6eafbbd85bc2148f2d8ed530335d56
#
_cell.length_a   1.000
_cell.length_b   1.000
_cell.length_c   1.000
_cell.angle_alpha   90.00
_cell.angle_beta   90.00
_cell.angle_gamma   90.00
#
_symmetry.space_group_name_H-M   'P 1'
#
loop_
_entity.id
_entity.type
_entity.pdbx_description
1 polymer ?
#
loop_
_entity_poly.entity_id
_entity_poly.type
_entity_poly.pdbx_seq_one_letter_code
_entity_poly.pdbx_strand_id
1 'polypeptide(L)'
;LNELEYVDGMIWANVWLTDRIVVIDPETGIVRGELNLPGLLPAADKARLDDKDDVLNGIAWNAGKGTFYVTGKRWPKLFEIKVKLIPYGR
;
A
#
# COMPACT_ATOMS: atom_id res chain seq x y z
N LEU A 1 9.46 -4.38 6.29
CA LEU A 1 8.59 -4.48 5.11
C LEU A 1 7.86 -5.80 5.14
N ASN A 2 6.65 -5.83 4.63
CA ASN A 2 5.80 -7.01 4.70
C ASN A 2 5.36 -7.49 3.33
N GLU A 3 4.23 -7.01 2.80
CA GLU A 3 3.79 -7.42 1.47
C GLU A 3 4.49 -6.60 0.40
N LEU A 4 4.90 -7.25 -0.68
CA LEU A 4 5.66 -6.64 -1.76
C LEU A 4 4.99 -6.85 -3.11
N GLU A 5 5.15 -5.86 -4.01
CA GLU A 5 4.75 -5.97 -5.40
C GLU A 5 5.79 -5.27 -6.29
N TYR A 6 6.17 -5.90 -7.39
CA TYR A 6 7.14 -5.35 -8.34
C TYR A 6 6.39 -4.74 -9.52
N VAL A 7 6.57 -3.44 -9.74
CA VAL A 7 5.84 -2.68 -10.76
C VAL A 7 6.79 -1.73 -11.47
N ASP A 8 6.93 -1.89 -12.79
CA ASP A 8 7.71 -0.99 -13.65
C ASP A 8 9.12 -0.71 -13.10
N GLY A 9 9.79 -1.76 -12.64
CA GLY A 9 11.16 -1.66 -12.16
C GLY A 9 11.30 -1.21 -10.72
N MET A 10 10.21 -0.98 -10.01
CA MET A 10 10.21 -0.53 -8.61
C MET A 10 9.52 -1.55 -7.72
N ILE A 11 9.96 -1.64 -6.48
CA ILE A 11 9.32 -2.47 -5.46
C ILE A 11 8.38 -1.61 -4.63
N TRP A 12 7.12 -2.01 -4.57
CA TRP A 12 6.10 -1.37 -3.73
C TRP A 12 5.88 -2.27 -2.53
N ALA A 13 6.06 -1.73 -1.34
CA ALA A 13 6.09 -2.55 -0.13
C ALA A 13 5.27 -1.92 1.00
N ASN A 14 4.46 -2.74 1.65
CA ASN A 14 3.79 -2.34 2.88
C ASN A 14 4.83 -2.19 4.00
N VAL A 15 4.74 -1.12 4.75
CA VAL A 15 5.51 -0.95 5.98
C VAL A 15 4.72 -1.56 7.12
N TRP A 16 5.29 -2.57 7.76
CA TRP A 16 4.62 -3.38 8.77
C TRP A 16 4.01 -2.53 9.88
N LEU A 17 2.78 -2.87 10.24
CA LEU A 17 1.99 -2.22 11.30
C LEU A 17 1.68 -0.74 11.02
N THR A 18 1.70 -0.32 9.76
CA THR A 18 1.33 1.05 9.39
C THR A 18 0.38 1.03 8.18
N ASP A 19 -0.19 2.18 7.87
CA ASP A 19 -0.99 2.38 6.66
C ASP A 19 -0.13 3.01 5.54
N ARG A 20 1.15 2.68 5.52
CA ARG A 20 2.11 3.23 4.57
C ARG A 20 2.59 2.19 3.57
N ILE A 21 2.81 2.64 2.35
CA ILE A 21 3.47 1.86 1.30
C ILE A 21 4.66 2.69 0.82
N VAL A 22 5.81 2.06 0.69
CA VAL A 22 7.01 2.72 0.16
C VAL A 22 7.34 2.16 -1.21
N VAL A 23 7.90 3.00 -2.07
CA VAL A 23 8.35 2.63 -3.40
C VAL A 23 9.88 2.66 -3.39
N ILE A 24 10.49 1.52 -3.64
CA ILE A 24 11.93 1.31 -3.48
C ILE A 24 12.57 1.00 -4.83
N ASP A 25 13.68 1.67 -5.12
CA ASP A 25 14.53 1.34 -6.25
C ASP A 25 15.34 0.09 -5.88
N PRO A 26 15.13 -1.06 -6.56
CA PRO A 26 15.81 -2.30 -6.17
C PRO A 26 17.31 -2.29 -6.47
N GLU A 27 17.78 -1.42 -7.37
CA GLU A 27 19.21 -1.35 -7.69
C GLU A 27 20.02 -0.63 -6.62
N THR A 28 19.39 0.32 -5.93
CA THR A 28 20.10 1.17 -4.94
C THR A 28 19.60 0.96 -3.52
N GLY A 29 18.38 0.39 -3.35
CA GLY A 29 17.74 0.29 -2.07
C GLY A 29 17.16 1.61 -1.57
N ILE A 30 17.18 2.65 -2.39
CA ILE A 30 16.70 3.97 -2.00
C ILE A 30 15.19 4.05 -2.13
N VAL A 31 14.53 4.60 -1.12
CA VAL A 31 13.09 4.88 -1.16
C VAL A 31 12.86 6.09 -2.07
N ARG A 32 12.09 5.87 -3.14
CA ARG A 32 11.78 6.90 -4.13
C ARG A 32 10.41 7.51 -3.95
N GLY A 33 9.55 6.88 -3.19
CA GLY A 33 8.21 7.39 -2.98
C GLY A 33 7.53 6.77 -1.79
N GLU A 34 6.42 7.36 -1.39
CA GLU A 34 5.66 6.88 -0.24
C GLU A 34 4.18 7.19 -0.45
N LEU A 35 3.33 6.23 -0.10
CA LEU A 35 1.89 6.40 0.02
C LEU A 35 1.51 6.26 1.48
N ASN A 36 0.70 7.16 1.95
CA ASN A 36 0.14 7.08 3.29
C ASN A 36 -1.38 7.03 3.15
N LEU A 37 -1.99 5.93 3.57
CA LEU A 37 -3.41 5.65 3.33
C LEU A 37 -4.20 5.50 4.64
N PRO A 38 -4.05 6.44 5.60
CA PRO A 38 -4.86 6.37 6.82
C PRO A 38 -6.33 6.63 6.47
N GLY A 39 -7.23 5.94 7.16
CA GLY A 39 -8.65 6.16 6.96
C GLY A 39 -9.23 5.56 5.69
N LEU A 40 -8.47 4.72 4.98
CA LEU A 40 -8.98 4.04 3.80
C LEU A 40 -10.15 3.13 4.17
N LEU A 41 -10.01 2.38 5.27
CA LEU A 41 -11.09 1.52 5.76
C LEU A 41 -12.11 2.38 6.49
N PRO A 42 -13.42 2.27 6.13
CA PRO A 42 -14.46 3.03 6.83
C PRO A 42 -14.47 2.79 8.33
N ALA A 43 -14.84 3.82 9.09
CA ALA A 43 -14.81 3.77 10.55
C ALA A 43 -15.67 2.62 11.11
N ALA A 44 -16.80 2.33 10.50
CA ALA A 44 -17.67 1.25 10.93
C ALA A 44 -17.00 -0.12 10.80
N ASP A 45 -16.23 -0.32 9.73
CA ASP A 45 -15.48 -1.56 9.54
C ASP A 45 -14.28 -1.64 10.47
N LYS A 46 -13.60 -0.52 10.67
CA LYS A 46 -12.44 -0.45 11.55
C LYS A 46 -12.82 -0.76 13.01
N ALA A 47 -14.02 -0.35 13.43
CA ALA A 47 -14.50 -0.60 14.77
C ALA A 47 -14.70 -2.09 15.07
N ARG A 48 -14.80 -2.94 14.05
CA ARG A 48 -14.93 -4.39 14.21
C ARG A 48 -13.59 -5.08 14.38
N LEU A 49 -12.50 -4.37 14.12
CA LEU A 49 -11.15 -4.89 14.27
C LEU A 49 -10.69 -4.57 15.70
N ASP A 50 -10.33 -5.59 16.44
CA ASP A 50 -9.94 -5.43 17.83
C ASP A 50 -8.44 -5.60 18.03
N ASP A 51 -7.70 -5.78 16.96
CA ASP A 51 -6.27 -6.00 17.00
C ASP A 51 -5.56 -4.82 16.32
N LYS A 52 -4.62 -4.21 17.01
CA LYS A 52 -3.81 -3.13 16.45
C LYS A 52 -2.95 -3.58 15.27
N ASP A 53 -2.80 -4.89 15.07
CA ASP A 53 -2.09 -5.45 13.93
C ASP A 53 -2.96 -5.48 12.67
N ASP A 54 -4.26 -5.15 12.77
CA ASP A 54 -5.18 -5.18 11.64
C ASP A 54 -5.08 -3.91 10.81
N VAL A 55 -3.86 -3.58 10.39
CA VAL A 55 -3.54 -2.43 9.56
C VAL A 55 -3.38 -2.85 8.10
N LEU A 56 -3.15 -1.87 7.24
CA LEU A 56 -2.90 -2.09 5.81
C LEU A 56 -1.82 -3.15 5.61
N ASN A 57 -2.14 -4.20 4.86
CA ASN A 57 -1.21 -5.28 4.60
C ASN A 57 -1.71 -6.13 3.45
N GLY A 58 -1.32 -5.78 2.26
CA GLY A 58 -1.70 -6.49 1.05
C GLY A 58 -1.74 -5.54 -0.12
N ILE A 59 -1.00 -5.87 -1.17
CA ILE A 59 -0.90 -5.04 -2.36
C ILE A 59 -0.78 -5.95 -3.59
N ALA A 60 -1.52 -5.63 -4.64
CA ALA A 60 -1.45 -6.33 -5.92
C ALA A 60 -1.60 -5.33 -7.05
N TRP A 61 -0.83 -5.52 -8.12
CA TRP A 61 -0.84 -4.64 -9.29
C TRP A 61 -1.71 -5.23 -10.39
N ASN A 62 -2.57 -4.42 -10.98
CA ASN A 62 -3.35 -4.78 -12.16
C ASN A 62 -2.81 -4.00 -13.36
N ALA A 63 -1.96 -4.64 -14.16
CA ALA A 63 -1.33 -4.00 -15.30
C ALA A 63 -2.32 -3.60 -16.38
N GLY A 64 -3.41 -4.35 -16.55
CA GLY A 64 -4.42 -4.06 -17.54
C GLY A 64 -5.18 -2.76 -17.27
N LYS A 65 -5.40 -2.43 -16.00
CA LYS A 65 -6.10 -1.21 -15.59
C LYS A 65 -5.16 -0.11 -15.10
N GLY A 66 -3.90 -0.43 -14.80
CA GLY A 66 -2.99 0.54 -14.22
C GLY A 66 -3.38 0.92 -12.79
N THR A 67 -3.92 -0.01 -12.05
CA THR A 67 -4.39 0.23 -10.68
C THR A 67 -3.80 -0.79 -9.71
N PHE A 68 -3.85 -0.46 -8.43
CA PHE A 68 -3.50 -1.39 -7.36
C PHE A 68 -4.74 -1.82 -6.60
N TYR A 69 -4.71 -3.04 -6.11
CA TYR A 69 -5.65 -3.50 -5.09
C TYR A 69 -4.91 -3.52 -3.77
N VAL A 70 -5.52 -2.93 -2.75
CA VAL A 70 -4.94 -2.89 -1.40
C VAL A 70 -5.99 -3.33 -0.39
N THR A 71 -5.51 -3.99 0.66
CA THR A 71 -6.37 -4.42 1.75
C THR A 71 -5.56 -4.42 3.05
N GLY A 72 -6.18 -4.78 4.14
CA GLY A 72 -5.51 -4.93 5.41
C GLY A 72 -5.75 -6.30 6.02
N LYS A 73 -4.95 -6.63 7.01
CA LYS A 73 -5.06 -7.88 7.73
C LYS A 73 -6.45 -7.97 8.37
N ARG A 74 -7.20 -9.02 8.02
CA ARG A 74 -8.57 -9.26 8.48
C ARG A 74 -9.58 -8.16 8.10
N TRP A 75 -9.24 -7.31 7.14
CA TRP A 75 -10.17 -6.30 6.67
C TRP A 75 -11.30 -6.97 5.87
N PRO A 76 -12.55 -6.49 6.03
CA PRO A 76 -13.68 -7.03 5.27
C PRO A 76 -13.74 -6.52 3.83
N LYS A 77 -12.86 -5.60 3.44
CA LYS A 77 -12.88 -4.94 2.14
C LYS A 77 -11.53 -4.93 1.47
N LEU A 78 -11.59 -4.99 0.13
CA LEU A 78 -10.47 -4.81 -0.76
C LEU A 78 -10.71 -3.50 -1.52
N PHE A 79 -9.69 -2.67 -1.65
CA PHE A 79 -9.82 -1.39 -2.33
C PHE A 79 -9.00 -1.36 -3.61
N GLU A 80 -9.60 -0.86 -4.69
CA GLU A 80 -8.87 -0.58 -5.91
C GLU A 80 -8.52 0.90 -5.92
N ILE A 81 -7.23 1.21 -6.10
CA ILE A 81 -6.74 2.58 -6.08
C ILE A 81 -5.92 2.86 -7.33
N LYS A 82 -5.99 4.10 -7.81
CA LYS A 82 -5.13 4.60 -8.86
C LYS A 82 -4.13 5.56 -8.25
N VAL A 83 -2.86 5.29 -8.49
CA VAL A 83 -1.79 6.08 -7.90
C VAL A 83 -1.17 6.96 -8.98
N LYS A 84 -1.03 8.25 -8.66
CA LYS A 84 -0.31 9.20 -9.49
C LYS A 84 0.95 9.62 -8.77
N LEU A 85 2.09 9.28 -9.34
CA LEU A 85 3.38 9.66 -8.76
C LEU A 85 3.73 11.08 -9.17
N ILE A 86 4.11 11.89 -8.19
CA ILE A 86 4.59 13.24 -8.43
C ILE A 86 6.11 13.17 -8.40
N PRO A 87 6.82 13.64 -9.45
CA PRO A 87 8.26 13.59 -9.47
C PRO A 87 8.86 14.30 -8.26
N TYR A 88 9.84 13.66 -7.65
CA TYR A 88 10.54 14.20 -6.50
C TYR A 88 11.33 15.44 -6.89
N GLY A 89 11.35 16.46 -6.03
CA GLY A 89 12.11 17.67 -6.28
C GLY A 89 11.39 18.72 -7.11
N ARG A 90 10.09 18.57 -7.29
CA ARG A 90 9.28 19.52 -8.07
C ARG A 90 8.61 20.55 -7.21
#